data_90e684a1a7c7275388668eaa441979fe
#
_entry.id   90e684a1a7c7275388668eaa441979fe
#
_cell.length_a   1.000
_cell.length_b   1.000
_cell.length_c   1.000
_cell.angle_alpha   90.00
_cell.angle_beta   90.00
_cell.angle_gamma   90.00
#
_symmetry.space_group_name_H-M   'P 1'
#
loop_
_entity.id
_entity.type
_entity.pdbx_description
1 polymer ?
#
loop_
_entity_poly.entity_id
_entity_poly.type
_entity_poly.pdbx_seq_one_letter_code
_entity_poly.pdbx_strand_id
1 'polypeptide(L)'
;MQELLEHEDERVSLLATARLGFKSTLEQTRGLKLLGIASLPWRDAGLIACSMPVPLRYGGAHTHRLSGEWGQNMQNLPTERGSKGKSKLRQSLTAPKEHLVSAADLGQIEARLTAWICGDADLLKQFADNLDPYAILAELIFGYKVNRKVQILEGFIGKTGVLGLGYGAGIAKFYNMVIIMARAAGIDLGTMWTMELATKTVNAYRKARRPIVNAWYKLDRIIATAWIGVSGPVKFGPCIISKGKISLPNGLFLNYADPHWDDERQEYTYRYGRRTHHIYGAKMLENIVQALARIVVMNAALRINDKGHRFVLQGHDELVFIIRKDEVDKAKEMIHTEMVRRPSWARTVPLKADIGAGLNYGEAK
;
A
#
# COMPACT_ATOMS: atom_id res chain seq x y z
N MET A 1 -9.42 11.61 19.26
CA MET A 1 -8.39 12.46 19.91
C MET A 1 -8.61 13.94 19.63
N GLN A 2 -8.97 14.38 18.42
CA GLN A 2 -9.32 15.78 18.14
C GLN A 2 -10.65 16.17 18.77
N GLU A 3 -11.65 15.32 18.72
CA GLU A 3 -12.90 15.45 19.47
C GLU A 3 -12.69 15.65 20.98
N LEU A 4 -11.58 15.12 21.50
CA LEU A 4 -11.20 15.25 22.89
C LEU A 4 -10.49 16.58 23.21
N LEU A 5 -10.08 17.36 22.19
CA LEU A 5 -9.53 18.72 22.40
C LEU A 5 -10.61 19.75 22.72
N GLU A 6 -11.82 19.51 22.24
CA GLU A 6 -13.02 20.34 22.43
C GLU A 6 -13.97 19.72 23.46
N HIS A 7 -13.48 18.78 24.27
CA HIS A 7 -14.29 18.11 25.28
C HIS A 7 -14.63 19.07 26.43
N GLU A 8 -15.89 19.01 26.89
CA GLU A 8 -16.42 19.88 27.95
C GLU A 8 -15.62 19.78 29.28
N ASP A 9 -15.05 18.58 29.59
CA ASP A 9 -14.16 18.44 30.73
C ASP A 9 -12.75 18.89 30.34
N GLU A 10 -12.30 20.01 30.95
CA GLU A 10 -10.99 20.64 30.73
C GLU A 10 -9.82 19.67 30.95
N ARG A 11 -9.94 18.69 31.85
CA ARG A 11 -8.91 17.69 32.10
C ARG A 11 -8.74 16.77 30.92
N VAL A 12 -9.83 16.41 30.22
CA VAL A 12 -9.80 15.60 29.00
C VAL A 12 -9.15 16.37 27.86
N SER A 13 -9.51 17.65 27.69
CA SER A 13 -8.93 18.56 26.71
C SER A 13 -7.43 18.77 26.96
N LEU A 14 -7.03 19.02 28.20
CA LEU A 14 -5.61 19.15 28.61
C LEU A 14 -4.82 17.86 28.35
N LEU A 15 -5.37 16.69 28.68
CA LEU A 15 -4.75 15.38 28.42
C LEU A 15 -4.59 15.12 26.91
N ALA A 16 -5.59 15.47 26.12
CA ALA A 16 -5.54 15.38 24.66
C ALA A 16 -4.50 16.32 24.07
N THR A 17 -4.43 17.56 24.56
CA THR A 17 -3.43 18.59 24.20
C THR A 17 -2.02 18.13 24.55
N ALA A 18 -1.81 17.65 25.79
CA ALA A 18 -0.52 17.12 26.25
C ALA A 18 -0.08 15.93 25.36
N ARG A 19 -0.99 15.00 25.07
CA ARG A 19 -0.67 13.83 24.24
C ARG A 19 -0.40 14.17 22.77
N LEU A 20 -1.02 15.22 22.23
CA LEU A 20 -0.75 15.73 20.87
C LEU A 20 0.53 16.57 20.82
N GLY A 21 0.86 17.26 21.92
CA GLY A 21 2.11 18.02 22.09
C GLY A 21 3.35 17.15 22.34
N PHE A 22 3.17 15.89 22.77
CA PHE A 22 4.29 14.98 22.97
C PHE A 22 4.96 14.69 21.62
N LYS A 23 6.22 15.09 21.48
CA LYS A 23 7.05 14.72 20.32
C LYS A 23 7.05 13.19 20.23
N SER A 24 6.59 12.63 19.09
CA SER A 24 6.59 11.20 18.88
C SER A 24 8.00 10.64 19.06
N THR A 25 8.22 9.81 20.07
CA THR A 25 9.49 9.09 20.31
C THR A 25 9.62 7.86 19.40
N LEU A 26 8.70 7.68 18.45
CA LEU A 26 8.63 6.50 17.58
C LEU A 26 9.93 6.28 16.80
N GLU A 27 10.56 7.34 16.32
CA GLU A 27 11.83 7.24 15.58
C GLU A 27 12.98 6.81 16.49
N GLN A 28 13.08 7.41 17.69
CA GLN A 28 14.08 7.02 18.69
C GLN A 28 13.89 5.56 19.12
N THR A 29 12.64 5.16 19.43
CA THR A 29 12.31 3.80 19.83
C THR A 29 12.65 2.78 18.73
N ARG A 30 12.36 3.11 17.47
CA ARG A 30 12.72 2.27 16.32
C ARG A 30 14.23 2.21 16.12
N GLY A 31 14.92 3.35 16.22
CA GLY A 31 16.38 3.43 16.13
C GLY A 31 17.08 2.59 17.20
N LEU A 32 16.68 2.71 18.47
CA LEU A 32 17.22 1.90 19.57
C LEU A 32 16.97 0.39 19.36
N LYS A 33 15.81 0.01 18.88
CA LYS A 33 15.52 -1.40 18.56
C LYS A 33 16.39 -1.91 17.40
N LEU A 34 16.54 -1.14 16.33
CA LEU A 34 17.42 -1.50 15.21
C LEU A 34 18.86 -1.66 15.67
N LEU A 35 19.35 -0.72 16.48
CA LEU A 35 20.69 -0.79 17.08
C LEU A 35 20.84 -2.04 17.96
N GLY A 36 19.85 -2.31 18.81
CA GLY A 36 19.86 -3.51 19.68
C GLY A 36 19.95 -4.80 18.89
N ILE A 37 19.17 -4.93 17.80
CA ILE A 37 19.23 -6.10 16.91
C ILE A 37 20.59 -6.17 16.19
N ALA A 38 21.07 -5.05 15.64
CA ALA A 38 22.33 -5.00 14.91
C ALA A 38 23.57 -5.31 15.80
N SER A 39 23.45 -5.06 17.11
CA SER A 39 24.52 -5.32 18.09
C SER A 39 24.64 -6.79 18.52
N LEU A 40 23.69 -7.65 18.14
CA LEU A 40 23.75 -9.08 18.45
C LEU A 40 24.84 -9.79 17.60
N PRO A 41 25.38 -10.95 18.07
CA PRO A 41 26.49 -11.64 17.41
C PRO A 41 26.00 -12.47 16.20
N TRP A 42 25.51 -11.83 15.15
CA TRP A 42 25.01 -12.48 13.93
C TRP A 42 26.06 -13.25 13.15
N ARG A 43 27.36 -13.11 13.49
CA ARG A 43 28.44 -13.93 12.89
C ARG A 43 28.24 -15.42 13.12
N ASP A 44 27.71 -15.80 14.27
CA ASP A 44 27.46 -17.21 14.61
C ASP A 44 26.36 -17.83 13.72
N ALA A 45 25.54 -16.98 13.09
CA ALA A 45 24.56 -17.39 12.08
C ALA A 45 25.11 -17.31 10.63
N GLY A 46 26.43 -17.17 10.44
CA GLY A 46 27.08 -17.06 9.12
C GLY A 46 26.88 -15.72 8.42
N LEU A 47 26.43 -14.68 9.15
CA LEU A 47 26.26 -13.35 8.61
C LEU A 47 27.54 -12.51 8.78
N ILE A 48 27.71 -11.55 7.88
CA ILE A 48 28.81 -10.57 7.97
C ILE A 48 28.62 -9.72 9.22
N ALA A 49 29.73 -9.35 9.88
CA ALA A 49 29.70 -8.43 11.01
C ALA A 49 28.92 -7.16 10.68
N CYS A 50 28.10 -6.69 11.63
CA CYS A 50 27.19 -5.56 11.48
C CYS A 50 26.01 -5.77 10.50
N SER A 51 25.83 -6.97 9.97
CA SER A 51 24.61 -7.35 9.27
C SER A 51 23.48 -7.54 10.28
N MET A 52 22.27 -7.13 9.89
CA MET A 52 21.07 -7.27 10.70
C MET A 52 20.03 -8.08 9.94
N PRO A 53 19.42 -9.11 10.54
CA PRO A 53 18.31 -9.80 9.91
C PRO A 53 17.09 -8.89 9.80
N VAL A 54 16.30 -9.11 8.75
CA VAL A 54 15.02 -8.43 8.55
C VAL A 54 13.89 -9.36 9.00
N PRO A 55 13.31 -9.15 10.19
CA PRO A 55 12.29 -10.03 10.72
C PRO A 55 10.95 -9.79 10.02
N LEU A 56 10.55 -10.71 9.16
CA LEU A 56 9.28 -10.66 8.43
C LEU A 56 8.50 -11.96 8.64
N ARG A 57 7.21 -11.81 8.96
CA ARG A 57 6.26 -12.92 9.01
C ARG A 57 5.68 -13.18 7.64
N TYR A 58 5.81 -14.39 7.15
CA TYR A 58 5.17 -14.86 5.93
C TYR A 58 3.64 -14.92 6.10
N GLY A 59 2.91 -14.30 5.15
CA GLY A 59 1.45 -14.28 5.19
C GLY A 59 0.88 -13.65 6.47
N GLY A 60 1.58 -12.71 7.08
CA GLY A 60 1.16 -12.06 8.31
C GLY A 60 -0.08 -11.18 8.15
N ALA A 61 -0.40 -10.73 6.95
CA ALA A 61 -1.65 -10.08 6.60
C ALA A 61 -2.62 -11.06 5.94
N HIS A 62 -3.92 -10.80 6.06
CA HIS A 62 -4.98 -11.60 5.44
C HIS A 62 -4.81 -11.74 3.91
N THR A 63 -4.24 -10.75 3.26
CA THR A 63 -3.94 -10.71 1.82
C THR A 63 -2.58 -11.34 1.44
N HIS A 64 -2.01 -12.15 2.34
CA HIS A 64 -0.71 -12.81 2.22
C HIS A 64 0.50 -11.86 2.13
N ARG A 65 0.32 -10.56 2.37
CA ARG A 65 1.46 -9.66 2.50
C ARG A 65 2.31 -10.06 3.70
N LEU A 66 3.61 -9.84 3.60
CA LEU A 66 4.50 -9.97 4.74
C LEU A 66 4.15 -8.91 5.78
N SER A 67 4.37 -9.21 7.03
CA SER A 67 4.25 -8.25 8.15
C SER A 67 5.52 -8.23 8.98
N GLY A 68 5.75 -7.15 9.73
CA GLY A 68 6.89 -7.06 10.63
C GLY A 68 6.78 -8.05 11.79
N GLU A 69 7.93 -8.56 12.23
CA GLU A 69 8.11 -9.42 13.40
C GLU A 69 9.05 -8.77 14.43
N TRP A 70 9.24 -9.39 15.59
CA TRP A 70 10.10 -8.92 16.69
C TRP A 70 9.79 -7.49 17.14
N GLY A 71 8.54 -7.05 16.99
CA GLY A 71 8.13 -5.67 17.26
C GLY A 71 8.76 -4.63 16.34
N GLN A 72 9.28 -5.06 15.17
CA GLN A 72 9.82 -4.20 14.11
C GLN A 72 9.04 -4.39 12.82
N ASN A 73 8.70 -3.29 12.17
CA ASN A 73 8.15 -3.31 10.83
C ASN A 73 9.05 -2.53 9.87
N MET A 74 10.01 -3.25 9.29
CA MET A 74 10.98 -2.69 8.34
C MET A 74 10.35 -2.23 7.03
N GLN A 75 9.15 -2.73 6.70
CA GLN A 75 8.40 -2.35 5.49
C GLN A 75 7.85 -0.92 5.58
N ASN A 76 7.63 -0.42 6.80
CA ASN A 76 7.04 0.90 7.08
C ASN A 76 8.06 1.86 7.74
N LEU A 77 9.33 1.81 7.30
CA LEU A 77 10.30 2.81 7.73
C LEU A 77 9.93 4.17 7.13
N PRO A 78 9.87 5.23 7.94
CA PRO A 78 9.52 6.56 7.46
C PRO A 78 10.51 7.05 6.41
N THR A 79 9.99 7.80 5.43
CA THR A 79 10.79 8.46 4.40
C THR A 79 11.09 9.89 4.81
N GLU A 80 12.09 10.51 4.20
CA GLU A 80 12.41 11.93 4.41
C GLU A 80 11.32 12.88 3.89
N ARG A 81 10.44 12.40 2.98
CA ARG A 81 9.37 13.18 2.38
C ARG A 81 8.17 13.24 3.33
N GLY A 82 8.02 14.38 3.99
CA GLY A 82 6.78 14.70 4.69
C GLY A 82 6.71 14.20 6.13
N SER A 83 7.29 14.94 7.02
CA SER A 83 6.91 15.18 8.42
C SER A 83 7.89 16.17 9.02
N LYS A 84 7.52 16.78 10.12
CA LYS A 84 8.37 17.73 10.87
C LYS A 84 9.63 17.06 11.46
N GLY A 85 10.59 16.75 10.62
CA GLY A 85 11.85 16.09 10.96
C GLY A 85 12.12 14.94 10.01
N LYS A 86 13.09 15.12 9.15
CA LYS A 86 13.54 14.10 8.19
C LYS A 86 14.02 12.87 8.97
N SER A 87 13.28 11.75 8.88
CA SER A 87 13.71 10.50 9.49
C SER A 87 14.98 9.99 8.81
N LYS A 88 15.99 9.70 9.59
CA LYS A 88 17.25 9.12 9.12
C LYS A 88 17.27 7.58 9.17
N LEU A 89 16.17 6.94 9.55
CA LEU A 89 16.13 5.48 9.72
C LEU A 89 16.45 4.71 8.43
N ARG A 90 16.02 5.20 7.26
CA ARG A 90 16.42 4.59 5.98
C ARG A 90 17.88 4.82 5.65
N GLN A 91 18.43 5.99 6.02
CA GLN A 91 19.85 6.28 5.81
C GLN A 91 20.77 5.44 6.69
N SER A 92 20.29 4.94 7.84
CA SER A 92 21.07 4.05 8.71
C SER A 92 21.26 2.63 8.16
N LEU A 93 20.49 2.26 7.12
CA LEU A 93 20.60 0.97 6.44
C LEU A 93 21.54 1.11 5.24
N THR A 94 22.79 0.77 5.43
CA THR A 94 23.88 0.93 4.46
C THR A 94 24.27 -0.39 3.81
N ALA A 95 24.99 -0.31 2.69
CA ALA A 95 25.63 -1.45 2.07
C ALA A 95 27.06 -1.65 2.62
N PRO A 96 27.63 -2.87 2.53
CA PRO A 96 29.03 -3.12 2.80
C PRO A 96 29.92 -2.32 1.83
N LYS A 97 31.23 -2.19 2.18
CA LYS A 97 32.24 -1.59 1.29
C LYS A 97 32.16 -2.23 -0.09
N GLU A 98 32.35 -1.43 -1.14
CA GLU A 98 32.24 -1.84 -2.56
C GLU A 98 30.86 -2.32 -3.03
N HIS A 99 29.82 -2.10 -2.23
CA HIS A 99 28.42 -2.38 -2.60
C HIS A 99 27.58 -1.11 -2.52
N LEU A 100 26.41 -1.17 -3.16
CA LEU A 100 25.35 -0.18 -3.08
C LEU A 100 24.05 -0.84 -2.65
N VAL A 101 23.19 -0.07 -1.98
CA VAL A 101 21.79 -0.43 -1.78
C VAL A 101 21.05 -0.06 -3.04
N SER A 102 20.31 -0.99 -3.63
CA SER A 102 19.41 -0.73 -4.76
C SER A 102 17.99 -1.06 -4.35
N ALA A 103 17.07 -0.13 -4.61
CA ALA A 103 15.65 -0.30 -4.34
C ALA A 103 14.84 -0.28 -5.65
N ALA A 104 14.01 -1.29 -5.84
CA ALA A 104 13.14 -1.45 -7.00
C ALA A 104 11.68 -1.44 -6.56
N ASP A 105 10.90 -0.45 -7.00
CA ASP A 105 9.52 -0.20 -6.58
C ASP A 105 8.57 -0.37 -7.79
N LEU A 106 7.47 -1.13 -7.60
CA LEU A 106 6.41 -1.25 -8.61
C LEU A 106 5.45 -0.06 -8.49
N GLY A 107 5.66 0.93 -9.33
CA GLY A 107 4.86 2.16 -9.33
C GLY A 107 3.36 1.92 -9.41
N GLN A 108 2.62 2.26 -8.36
CA GLN A 108 1.15 2.24 -8.29
C GLN A 108 0.53 0.87 -8.60
N ILE A 109 1.18 -0.23 -8.25
CA ILE A 109 0.75 -1.59 -8.63
C ILE A 109 -0.71 -1.88 -8.28
N GLU A 110 -1.19 -1.45 -7.11
CA GLU A 110 -2.59 -1.67 -6.72
C GLU A 110 -3.56 -0.91 -7.61
N ALA A 111 -3.29 0.36 -7.94
CA ALA A 111 -4.15 1.14 -8.82
C ALA A 111 -4.17 0.57 -10.26
N ARG A 112 -3.04 0.08 -10.76
CA ARG A 112 -2.92 -0.57 -12.06
C ARG A 112 -3.70 -1.88 -12.11
N LEU A 113 -3.59 -2.71 -11.08
CA LEU A 113 -4.34 -3.95 -10.96
C LEU A 113 -5.84 -3.70 -10.74
N THR A 114 -6.21 -2.67 -9.97
CA THR A 114 -7.62 -2.27 -9.81
C THR A 114 -8.22 -1.87 -11.15
N ALA A 115 -7.54 -1.00 -11.92
CA ALA A 115 -7.98 -0.60 -13.25
C ALA A 115 -8.13 -1.83 -14.17
N TRP A 116 -7.14 -2.72 -14.15
CA TRP A 116 -7.13 -3.91 -14.99
C TRP A 116 -8.26 -4.89 -14.66
N ILE A 117 -8.43 -5.26 -13.38
CA ILE A 117 -9.44 -6.26 -12.99
C ILE A 117 -10.88 -5.74 -13.11
N CYS A 118 -11.06 -4.41 -12.96
CA CYS A 118 -12.36 -3.75 -13.12
C CYS A 118 -12.68 -3.40 -14.58
N GLY A 119 -11.71 -3.49 -15.51
CA GLY A 119 -11.88 -3.10 -16.90
C GLY A 119 -11.98 -1.59 -17.13
N ASP A 120 -11.31 -0.77 -16.30
CA ASP A 120 -11.24 0.69 -16.46
C ASP A 120 -10.24 1.05 -17.59
N ALA A 121 -10.72 1.03 -18.83
CA ALA A 121 -9.90 1.25 -20.01
C ALA A 121 -9.24 2.64 -20.03
N ASP A 122 -9.94 3.67 -19.54
CA ASP A 122 -9.41 5.04 -19.47
C ASP A 122 -8.23 5.12 -18.49
N LEU A 123 -8.38 4.56 -17.29
CA LEU A 123 -7.30 4.54 -16.31
C LEU A 123 -6.11 3.68 -16.77
N LEU A 124 -6.38 2.53 -17.42
CA LEU A 124 -5.34 1.70 -18.02
C LEU A 124 -4.57 2.44 -19.10
N LYS A 125 -5.27 3.19 -19.95
CA LYS A 125 -4.64 4.02 -20.97
C LYS A 125 -3.77 5.12 -20.34
N GLN A 126 -4.26 5.81 -19.31
CA GLN A 126 -3.46 6.80 -18.57
C GLN A 126 -2.15 6.20 -18.05
N PHE A 127 -2.19 4.98 -17.49
CA PHE A 127 -0.99 4.28 -17.04
C PHE A 127 -0.07 3.84 -18.20
N ALA A 128 -0.63 3.37 -19.30
CA ALA A 128 0.15 2.94 -20.47
C ALA A 128 0.88 4.12 -21.13
N ASP A 129 0.21 5.26 -21.21
CA ASP A 129 0.74 6.51 -21.79
C ASP A 129 1.66 7.27 -20.79
N ASN A 130 1.94 6.71 -19.61
CA ASN A 130 2.70 7.35 -18.53
C ASN A 130 2.16 8.71 -18.08
N LEU A 131 0.85 8.93 -18.21
CA LEU A 131 0.19 10.11 -17.69
C LEU A 131 0.12 10.05 -16.15
N ASP A 132 -0.08 11.21 -15.52
CA ASP A 132 -0.26 11.28 -14.08
C ASP A 132 -1.76 11.21 -13.70
N PRO A 133 -2.29 10.05 -13.31
CA PRO A 133 -3.72 9.90 -12.99
C PRO A 133 -4.14 10.71 -11.76
N TYR A 134 -3.19 11.10 -10.93
CA TYR A 134 -3.43 11.96 -9.76
C TYR A 134 -3.71 13.41 -10.18
N ALA A 135 -2.89 13.92 -11.12
CA ALA A 135 -3.12 15.24 -11.72
C ALA A 135 -4.44 15.27 -12.49
N ILE A 136 -4.71 14.23 -13.29
CA ILE A 136 -5.95 14.12 -14.07
C ILE A 136 -7.19 14.14 -13.18
N LEU A 137 -7.18 13.39 -12.06
CA LEU A 137 -8.29 13.44 -11.12
C LEU A 137 -8.42 14.83 -10.47
N ALA A 138 -7.30 15.46 -10.10
CA ALA A 138 -7.33 16.82 -9.56
C ALA A 138 -7.91 17.82 -10.58
N GLU A 139 -7.53 17.73 -11.87
CA GLU A 139 -8.11 18.55 -12.93
C GLU A 139 -9.63 18.40 -13.04
N LEU A 140 -10.15 17.17 -12.89
CA LEU A 140 -11.60 16.91 -12.88
C LEU A 140 -12.29 17.52 -11.65
N ILE A 141 -11.62 17.56 -10.51
CA ILE A 141 -12.17 18.14 -9.27
C ILE A 141 -12.17 19.67 -9.33
N PHE A 142 -11.05 20.27 -9.74
CA PHE A 142 -10.84 21.71 -9.68
C PHE A 142 -11.26 22.45 -10.94
N GLY A 143 -11.33 21.78 -12.10
CA GLY A 143 -11.77 22.36 -13.37
C GLY A 143 -10.68 23.10 -14.15
N TYR A 144 -9.41 22.96 -13.75
CA TYR A 144 -8.26 23.54 -14.43
C TYR A 144 -7.07 22.57 -14.43
N LYS A 145 -6.07 22.85 -15.27
CA LYS A 145 -4.84 22.04 -15.36
C LYS A 145 -4.04 22.08 -14.08
N VAL A 146 -3.65 20.92 -13.57
CA VAL A 146 -2.94 20.77 -12.31
C VAL A 146 -1.53 20.23 -12.52
N ASN A 147 -0.54 21.07 -12.20
CA ASN A 147 0.85 20.64 -12.07
C ASN A 147 1.14 20.34 -10.61
N ARG A 148 1.26 19.07 -10.26
CA ARG A 148 1.44 18.61 -8.86
C ARG A 148 2.73 19.11 -8.18
N LYS A 149 3.69 19.64 -8.93
CA LYS A 149 4.89 20.26 -8.38
C LYS A 149 4.65 21.72 -7.96
N VAL A 150 3.61 22.34 -8.48
CA VAL A 150 3.24 23.75 -8.24
C VAL A 150 1.99 23.81 -7.35
N GLN A 151 0.91 23.17 -7.80
CA GLN A 151 -0.34 23.04 -7.04
C GLN A 151 -0.25 21.82 -6.11
N ILE A 152 0.48 21.99 -5.01
CA ILE A 152 0.79 20.89 -4.06
C ILE A 152 -0.48 20.31 -3.44
N LEU A 153 -1.43 21.18 -3.05
CA LEU A 153 -2.64 20.78 -2.35
C LEU A 153 -3.62 20.04 -3.27
N GLU A 154 -3.87 20.57 -4.46
CA GLU A 154 -4.72 19.94 -5.48
C GLU A 154 -4.14 18.58 -5.88
N GLY A 155 -2.82 18.54 -6.12
CA GLY A 155 -2.11 17.31 -6.44
C GLY A 155 -2.15 16.29 -5.31
N PHE A 156 -2.10 16.73 -4.05
CA PHE A 156 -2.25 15.87 -2.88
C PHE A 156 -3.68 15.31 -2.77
N ILE A 157 -4.72 16.14 -3.00
CA ILE A 157 -6.12 15.72 -3.01
C ILE A 157 -6.34 14.70 -4.13
N GLY A 158 -5.86 14.96 -5.33
CA GLY A 158 -5.95 14.02 -6.44
C GLY A 158 -5.27 12.69 -6.16
N LYS A 159 -4.06 12.70 -5.59
CA LYS A 159 -3.35 11.49 -5.17
C LYS A 159 -4.13 10.71 -4.11
N THR A 160 -4.60 11.39 -3.06
CA THR A 160 -5.37 10.76 -1.99
C THR A 160 -6.69 10.19 -2.52
N GLY A 161 -7.32 10.89 -3.49
CA GLY A 161 -8.53 10.43 -4.17
C GLY A 161 -8.31 9.11 -4.93
N VAL A 162 -7.29 9.02 -5.78
CA VAL A 162 -7.01 7.78 -6.53
C VAL A 162 -6.67 6.62 -5.61
N LEU A 163 -5.86 6.84 -4.57
CA LEU A 163 -5.41 5.79 -3.67
C LEU A 163 -6.49 5.37 -2.65
N GLY A 164 -7.31 6.33 -2.18
CA GLY A 164 -8.26 6.09 -1.09
C GLY A 164 -9.66 5.75 -1.54
N LEU A 165 -10.13 6.27 -2.69
CA LEU A 165 -11.50 6.07 -3.15
C LEU A 165 -11.70 4.78 -3.94
N GLY A 166 -10.62 4.13 -4.39
CA GLY A 166 -10.68 2.88 -5.16
C GLY A 166 -11.37 1.72 -4.41
N TYR A 167 -11.49 1.84 -3.10
CA TYR A 167 -12.04 0.82 -2.21
C TYR A 167 -13.26 1.29 -1.42
N GLY A 168 -14.05 2.19 -2.02
CA GLY A 168 -15.40 2.51 -1.57
C GLY A 168 -15.49 3.42 -0.34
N ALA A 169 -14.47 4.22 -0.04
CA ALA A 169 -14.55 5.17 1.05
C ALA A 169 -15.75 6.13 0.87
N GLY A 170 -16.56 6.28 1.92
CA GLY A 170 -17.61 7.28 1.98
C GLY A 170 -17.06 8.70 2.23
N ILE A 171 -17.91 9.72 2.06
CA ILE A 171 -17.50 11.14 2.11
C ILE A 171 -16.84 11.48 3.45
N ALA A 172 -17.48 11.17 4.58
CA ALA A 172 -16.95 11.49 5.90
C ALA A 172 -15.61 10.77 6.18
N LYS A 173 -15.50 9.49 5.79
CA LYS A 173 -14.25 8.73 5.92
C LYS A 173 -13.15 9.31 5.05
N PHE A 174 -13.48 9.72 3.83
CA PHE A 174 -12.51 10.33 2.90
C PHE A 174 -12.07 11.71 3.40
N TYR A 175 -13.00 12.55 3.90
CA TYR A 175 -12.70 13.84 4.52
C TYR A 175 -11.65 13.70 5.62
N ASN A 176 -11.87 12.80 6.57
CA ASN A 176 -10.95 12.54 7.68
C ASN A 176 -9.61 11.93 7.21
N MET A 177 -9.65 11.05 6.22
CA MET A 177 -8.44 10.43 5.65
C MET A 177 -7.51 11.48 5.06
N VAL A 178 -8.02 12.45 4.30
CA VAL A 178 -7.23 13.55 3.73
C VAL A 178 -6.58 14.38 4.84
N ILE A 179 -7.31 14.71 5.92
CA ILE A 179 -6.76 15.45 7.07
C ILE A 179 -5.60 14.68 7.71
N ILE A 180 -5.78 13.38 7.98
CA ILE A 180 -4.74 12.55 8.61
C ILE A 180 -3.51 12.45 7.72
N MET A 181 -3.69 12.21 6.42
CA MET A 181 -2.59 12.07 5.45
C MET A 181 -1.87 13.40 5.22
N ALA A 182 -2.58 14.51 5.13
CA ALA A 182 -2.00 15.85 4.99
C ALA A 182 -1.13 16.20 6.20
N ARG A 183 -1.63 15.94 7.42
CA ARG A 183 -0.88 16.14 8.65
C ARG A 183 0.39 15.29 8.68
N ALA A 184 0.31 14.02 8.29
CA ALA A 184 1.47 13.14 8.20
C ALA A 184 2.48 13.61 7.14
N ALA A 185 2.00 14.22 6.05
CA ALA A 185 2.82 14.77 4.97
C ALA A 185 3.33 16.20 5.25
N GLY A 186 2.92 16.85 6.35
CA GLY A 186 3.25 18.24 6.65
C GLY A 186 2.60 19.24 5.68
N ILE A 187 1.49 18.87 5.05
CA ILE A 187 0.74 19.72 4.11
C ILE A 187 -0.34 20.47 4.89
N ASP A 188 -0.33 21.78 4.78
CA ASP A 188 -1.40 22.62 5.32
C ASP A 188 -2.59 22.60 4.35
N LEU A 189 -3.73 22.17 4.83
CA LEU A 189 -4.98 22.15 4.07
C LEU A 189 -5.67 23.53 4.03
N GLY A 190 -5.30 24.43 4.92
CA GLY A 190 -5.90 25.76 5.04
C GLY A 190 -7.43 25.72 5.12
N THR A 191 -8.09 26.68 4.51
CA THR A 191 -9.56 26.74 4.37
C THR A 191 -10.09 26.00 3.15
N MET A 192 -9.20 25.47 2.29
CA MET A 192 -9.61 24.82 1.04
C MET A 192 -10.29 23.46 1.29
N TRP A 193 -9.85 22.70 2.30
CA TRP A 193 -10.41 21.39 2.54
C TRP A 193 -11.68 21.42 3.37
N THR A 194 -12.81 21.35 2.70
CA THR A 194 -14.15 21.37 3.29
C THR A 194 -14.90 20.07 3.03
N MET A 195 -15.98 19.83 3.76
CA MET A 195 -16.86 18.68 3.51
C MET A 195 -17.48 18.75 2.10
N GLU A 196 -17.75 19.96 1.59
CA GLU A 196 -18.24 20.16 0.22
C GLU A 196 -17.22 19.72 -0.82
N LEU A 197 -15.93 20.10 -0.67
CA LEU A 197 -14.87 19.67 -1.57
C LEU A 197 -14.62 18.16 -1.49
N ALA A 198 -14.73 17.56 -0.29
CA ALA A 198 -14.68 16.12 -0.13
C ALA A 198 -15.82 15.41 -0.88
N THR A 199 -17.03 15.96 -0.78
CA THR A 199 -18.22 15.47 -1.50
C THR A 199 -18.01 15.57 -3.02
N LYS A 200 -17.55 16.73 -3.50
CA LYS A 200 -17.20 16.95 -4.92
C LYS A 200 -16.17 15.93 -5.40
N THR A 201 -15.10 15.71 -4.61
CA THR A 201 -14.02 14.77 -4.92
C THR A 201 -14.53 13.33 -5.04
N VAL A 202 -15.30 12.86 -4.05
CA VAL A 202 -15.87 11.50 -4.06
C VAL A 202 -16.79 11.30 -5.27
N ASN A 203 -17.63 12.27 -5.57
CA ASN A 203 -18.57 12.22 -6.70
C ASN A 203 -17.82 12.26 -8.05
N ALA A 204 -16.82 13.13 -8.19
CA ALA A 204 -15.97 13.21 -9.38
C ALA A 204 -15.25 11.88 -9.63
N TYR A 205 -14.65 11.29 -8.60
CA TYR A 205 -14.01 9.98 -8.69
C TYR A 205 -15.00 8.89 -9.13
N ARG A 206 -16.15 8.75 -8.45
CA ARG A 206 -17.14 7.73 -8.77
C ARG A 206 -17.72 7.89 -10.16
N LYS A 207 -17.87 9.12 -10.65
CA LYS A 207 -18.30 9.40 -12.02
C LYS A 207 -17.23 9.01 -13.05
N ALA A 208 -15.97 9.37 -12.80
CA ALA A 208 -14.85 9.08 -13.69
C ALA A 208 -14.46 7.60 -13.70
N ARG A 209 -14.64 6.88 -12.60
CA ARG A 209 -14.21 5.48 -12.43
C ARG A 209 -15.41 4.52 -12.29
N ARG A 210 -16.42 4.70 -13.16
CA ARG A 210 -17.62 3.86 -13.19
C ARG A 210 -17.32 2.35 -13.25
N PRO A 211 -16.33 1.85 -14.02
CA PRO A 211 -16.01 0.42 -14.03
C PRO A 211 -15.61 -0.11 -12.66
N ILE A 212 -14.86 0.67 -11.87
CA ILE A 212 -14.45 0.31 -10.50
C ILE A 212 -15.69 0.27 -9.58
N VAL A 213 -16.56 1.29 -9.64
CA VAL A 213 -17.80 1.34 -8.85
C VAL A 213 -18.72 0.17 -9.20
N ASN A 214 -18.86 -0.17 -10.48
CA ASN A 214 -19.66 -1.31 -10.94
C ASN A 214 -19.08 -2.65 -10.42
N ALA A 215 -17.76 -2.75 -10.32
CA ALA A 215 -17.10 -3.92 -9.75
C ALA A 215 -17.42 -4.09 -8.26
N TRP A 216 -17.55 -3.00 -7.47
CA TRP A 216 -17.99 -3.09 -6.08
C TRP A 216 -19.38 -3.71 -5.98
N TYR A 217 -20.36 -3.19 -6.73
CA TYR A 217 -21.73 -3.73 -6.74
C TYR A 217 -21.80 -5.17 -7.26
N LYS A 218 -20.94 -5.52 -8.24
CA LYS A 218 -20.83 -6.92 -8.69
C LYS A 218 -20.33 -7.82 -7.56
N LEU A 219 -19.32 -7.38 -6.83
CA LEU A 219 -18.78 -8.14 -5.70
C LEU A 219 -19.76 -8.20 -4.52
N ASP A 220 -20.55 -7.15 -4.24
CA ASP A 220 -21.63 -7.21 -3.25
C ASP A 220 -22.63 -8.33 -3.59
N ARG A 221 -23.03 -8.46 -4.85
CA ARG A 221 -23.91 -9.58 -5.29
C ARG A 221 -23.23 -10.95 -5.16
N ILE A 222 -21.94 -11.05 -5.45
CA ILE A 222 -21.17 -12.28 -5.27
C ILE A 222 -21.05 -12.64 -3.78
N ILE A 223 -20.88 -11.66 -2.89
CA ILE A 223 -20.90 -11.88 -1.45
C ILE A 223 -22.24 -12.47 -1.02
N ALA A 224 -23.34 -11.85 -1.46
CA ALA A 224 -24.70 -12.28 -1.13
C ALA A 224 -25.08 -13.67 -1.69
N THR A 225 -24.27 -14.26 -2.54
CA THR A 225 -24.58 -15.54 -3.20
C THR A 225 -23.46 -16.56 -3.04
N ALA A 226 -22.44 -16.50 -3.86
CA ALA A 226 -21.38 -17.50 -3.91
C ALA A 226 -20.49 -17.51 -2.65
N TRP A 227 -20.18 -16.31 -2.10
CA TRP A 227 -19.28 -16.22 -0.97
C TRP A 227 -19.90 -16.72 0.35
N ILE A 228 -21.18 -16.50 0.58
CA ILE A 228 -21.90 -17.12 1.73
C ILE A 228 -22.33 -18.57 1.46
N GLY A 229 -22.20 -19.06 0.22
CA GLY A 229 -22.46 -20.45 -0.15
C GLY A 229 -23.88 -20.74 -0.58
N VAL A 230 -24.67 -19.74 -0.96
CA VAL A 230 -26.01 -19.90 -1.53
C VAL A 230 -25.93 -20.39 -2.99
N SER A 231 -24.90 -19.96 -3.73
CA SER A 231 -24.66 -20.41 -5.12
C SER A 231 -23.29 -21.06 -5.29
N GLY A 232 -23.06 -21.68 -6.46
CA GLY A 232 -21.76 -22.23 -6.84
C GLY A 232 -20.67 -21.18 -7.02
N PRO A 233 -19.42 -21.62 -7.25
CA PRO A 233 -18.27 -20.71 -7.41
C PRO A 233 -18.45 -19.74 -8.59
N VAL A 234 -17.99 -18.50 -8.42
CA VAL A 234 -18.05 -17.42 -9.41
C VAL A 234 -16.65 -16.91 -9.74
N LYS A 235 -16.36 -16.74 -11.03
CA LYS A 235 -15.11 -16.15 -11.50
C LYS A 235 -15.15 -14.62 -11.44
N PHE A 236 -14.09 -14.02 -10.86
CA PHE A 236 -13.86 -12.58 -10.88
C PHE A 236 -12.39 -12.30 -11.24
N GLY A 237 -12.15 -11.77 -12.44
CA GLY A 237 -10.80 -11.66 -13.00
C GLY A 237 -10.09 -13.03 -13.04
N PRO A 238 -8.86 -13.13 -12.50
CA PRO A 238 -8.12 -14.40 -12.43
C PRO A 238 -8.48 -15.23 -11.17
N CYS A 239 -9.40 -14.75 -10.34
CA CYS A 239 -9.79 -15.39 -9.08
C CYS A 239 -11.10 -16.18 -9.22
N ILE A 240 -11.29 -17.16 -8.32
CA ILE A 240 -12.54 -17.90 -8.15
C ILE A 240 -13.04 -17.68 -6.73
N ILE A 241 -14.24 -17.13 -6.59
CA ILE A 241 -14.90 -16.85 -5.32
C ILE A 241 -15.89 -17.97 -5.02
N SER A 242 -15.75 -18.60 -3.87
CA SER A 242 -16.62 -19.66 -3.35
C SER A 242 -16.86 -19.43 -1.86
N LYS A 243 -17.66 -20.28 -1.21
CA LYS A 243 -18.00 -20.13 0.22
C LYS A 243 -16.76 -19.91 1.08
N GLY A 244 -16.68 -18.73 1.69
CA GLY A 244 -15.58 -18.32 2.60
C GLY A 244 -14.18 -18.35 1.99
N LYS A 245 -14.06 -18.36 0.64
CA LYS A 245 -12.77 -18.57 -0.01
C LYS A 245 -12.64 -17.79 -1.31
N ILE A 246 -11.47 -17.20 -1.56
CA ILE A 246 -11.10 -16.63 -2.86
C ILE A 246 -9.82 -17.32 -3.31
N SER A 247 -9.92 -18.19 -4.33
CA SER A 247 -8.77 -18.85 -4.94
C SER A 247 -8.01 -17.87 -5.84
N LEU A 248 -6.70 -17.84 -5.72
CA LEU A 248 -5.79 -16.92 -6.40
C LEU A 248 -5.05 -17.64 -7.55
N PRO A 249 -4.52 -16.90 -8.55
CA PRO A 249 -3.89 -17.51 -9.73
C PRO A 249 -2.56 -18.25 -9.46
N ASN A 250 -2.01 -18.14 -8.27
CA ASN A 250 -0.80 -18.87 -7.83
C ASN A 250 -1.10 -20.15 -7.02
N GLY A 251 -2.36 -20.59 -6.99
CA GLY A 251 -2.80 -21.77 -6.24
C GLY A 251 -3.09 -21.51 -4.74
N LEU A 252 -2.73 -20.36 -4.20
CA LEU A 252 -3.11 -19.94 -2.86
C LEU A 252 -4.55 -19.44 -2.81
N PHE A 253 -5.05 -19.18 -1.61
CA PHE A 253 -6.39 -18.65 -1.42
C PHE A 253 -6.50 -17.74 -0.19
N LEU A 254 -7.37 -16.73 -0.28
CA LEU A 254 -7.80 -15.96 0.88
C LEU A 254 -8.91 -16.73 1.59
N ASN A 255 -8.77 -16.89 2.90
CA ASN A 255 -9.72 -17.64 3.72
C ASN A 255 -10.53 -16.70 4.61
N TYR A 256 -11.85 -16.85 4.57
CA TYR A 256 -12.82 -16.09 5.34
C TYR A 256 -13.63 -17.10 6.17
N ALA A 257 -13.20 -17.35 7.40
CA ALA A 257 -13.87 -18.32 8.24
C ALA A 257 -15.26 -17.82 8.64
N ASP A 258 -16.24 -18.74 8.67
CA ASP A 258 -17.60 -18.48 9.11
C ASP A 258 -18.28 -17.30 8.40
N PRO A 259 -18.40 -17.34 7.04
CA PRO A 259 -19.03 -16.28 6.28
C PRO A 259 -20.55 -16.34 6.45
N HIS A 260 -21.16 -15.25 6.93
CA HIS A 260 -22.61 -15.17 7.14
C HIS A 260 -23.12 -13.73 7.05
N TRP A 261 -24.45 -13.59 6.96
CA TRP A 261 -25.15 -12.33 7.16
C TRP A 261 -25.40 -12.15 8.67
N ASP A 262 -25.04 -11.00 9.21
CA ASP A 262 -25.27 -10.62 10.60
C ASP A 262 -26.54 -9.75 10.66
N ASP A 263 -27.62 -10.32 11.20
CA ASP A 263 -28.93 -9.65 11.27
C ASP A 263 -28.94 -8.45 12.22
N GLU A 264 -28.11 -8.47 13.27
CA GLU A 264 -28.04 -7.35 14.21
C GLU A 264 -27.34 -6.14 13.58
N ARG A 265 -26.25 -6.40 12.82
CA ARG A 265 -25.42 -5.37 12.19
C ARG A 265 -25.87 -4.99 10.79
N GLN A 266 -26.78 -5.80 10.18
CA GLN A 266 -27.23 -5.63 8.80
C GLN A 266 -26.06 -5.59 7.81
N GLU A 267 -25.07 -6.51 7.98
CA GLU A 267 -23.88 -6.59 7.15
C GLU A 267 -23.40 -8.04 6.99
N TYR A 268 -22.62 -8.30 5.93
CA TYR A 268 -21.91 -9.58 5.78
C TYR A 268 -20.65 -9.57 6.61
N THR A 269 -20.45 -10.65 7.38
CA THR A 269 -19.32 -10.78 8.30
C THR A 269 -18.57 -12.09 8.11
N TYR A 270 -17.35 -12.11 8.62
CA TYR A 270 -16.50 -13.30 8.69
C TYR A 270 -15.58 -13.21 9.90
N ARG A 271 -15.06 -14.34 10.33
CA ARG A 271 -14.10 -14.43 11.42
C ARG A 271 -12.67 -14.47 10.89
N TYR A 272 -11.81 -13.61 11.44
CA TYR A 272 -10.37 -13.63 11.21
C TYR A 272 -9.63 -13.53 12.55
N GLY A 273 -8.90 -14.59 12.91
CA GLY A 273 -8.36 -14.75 14.26
C GLY A 273 -9.49 -14.82 15.29
N ARG A 274 -9.43 -13.96 16.30
CA ARG A 274 -10.43 -13.86 17.38
C ARG A 274 -11.50 -12.78 17.13
N ARG A 275 -11.49 -12.12 15.98
CA ARG A 275 -12.36 -10.96 15.70
C ARG A 275 -13.30 -11.25 14.54
N THR A 276 -14.50 -10.69 14.65
CA THR A 276 -15.44 -10.59 13.54
C THR A 276 -15.15 -9.35 12.73
N HIS A 277 -15.11 -9.48 11.41
CA HIS A 277 -14.88 -8.41 10.46
C HIS A 277 -16.03 -8.36 9.47
N HIS A 278 -16.45 -7.16 9.08
CA HIS A 278 -17.41 -6.97 8.01
C HIS A 278 -16.72 -7.02 6.63
N ILE A 279 -17.50 -7.39 5.62
CA ILE A 279 -17.08 -7.40 4.23
C ILE A 279 -18.17 -6.83 3.33
N TYR A 280 -17.73 -6.11 2.32
CA TYR A 280 -18.56 -5.55 1.26
C TYR A 280 -17.76 -5.54 -0.03
N GLY A 281 -18.39 -5.29 -1.17
CA GLY A 281 -17.77 -5.47 -2.49
C GLY A 281 -16.47 -4.70 -2.66
N ALA A 282 -16.42 -3.44 -2.24
CA ALA A 282 -15.19 -2.66 -2.36
C ALA A 282 -14.07 -3.17 -1.43
N LYS A 283 -14.40 -3.70 -0.24
CA LYS A 283 -13.42 -4.34 0.65
C LYS A 283 -12.92 -5.68 0.10
N MET A 284 -13.79 -6.44 -0.53
CA MET A 284 -13.40 -7.67 -1.22
C MET A 284 -12.47 -7.36 -2.39
N LEU A 285 -12.76 -6.31 -3.18
CA LEU A 285 -11.87 -5.84 -4.25
C LEU A 285 -10.49 -5.46 -3.71
N GLU A 286 -10.41 -4.71 -2.61
CA GLU A 286 -9.15 -4.36 -1.94
C GLU A 286 -8.33 -5.61 -1.60
N ASN A 287 -8.97 -6.60 -0.97
CA ASN A 287 -8.30 -7.84 -0.58
C ASN A 287 -7.75 -8.61 -1.80
N ILE A 288 -8.54 -8.70 -2.87
CA ILE A 288 -8.13 -9.34 -4.13
C ILE A 288 -6.95 -8.60 -4.74
N VAL A 289 -7.04 -7.29 -4.90
CA VAL A 289 -5.99 -6.47 -5.52
C VAL A 289 -4.69 -6.53 -4.72
N GLN A 290 -4.75 -6.44 -3.40
CA GLN A 290 -3.57 -6.56 -2.54
C GLN A 290 -2.89 -7.93 -2.67
N ALA A 291 -3.68 -9.01 -2.74
CA ALA A 291 -3.15 -10.35 -2.92
C ALA A 291 -2.52 -10.53 -4.31
N LEU A 292 -3.16 -10.01 -5.36
CA LEU A 292 -2.62 -10.04 -6.72
C LEU A 292 -1.33 -9.21 -6.85
N ALA A 293 -1.28 -8.02 -6.23
CA ALA A 293 -0.08 -7.19 -6.19
C ALA A 293 1.09 -7.94 -5.54
N ARG A 294 0.83 -8.58 -4.40
CA ARG A 294 1.83 -9.42 -3.72
C ARG A 294 2.33 -10.55 -4.62
N ILE A 295 1.46 -11.20 -5.40
CA ILE A 295 1.85 -12.27 -6.34
C ILE A 295 2.80 -11.71 -7.41
N VAL A 296 2.51 -10.53 -7.97
CA VAL A 296 3.38 -9.89 -8.98
C VAL A 296 4.77 -9.63 -8.42
N VAL A 297 4.86 -9.00 -7.24
CA VAL A 297 6.13 -8.67 -6.57
C VAL A 297 6.92 -9.94 -6.25
N MET A 298 6.28 -10.95 -5.66
CA MET A 298 6.99 -12.19 -5.27
C MET A 298 7.45 -13.01 -6.46
N ASN A 299 6.68 -13.07 -7.55
CA ASN A 299 7.11 -13.72 -8.77
C ASN A 299 8.32 -13.01 -9.41
N ALA A 300 8.36 -11.67 -9.37
CA ALA A 300 9.55 -10.92 -9.77
C ALA A 300 10.75 -11.23 -8.86
N ALA A 301 10.54 -11.22 -7.54
CA ALA A 301 11.59 -11.55 -6.56
C ALA A 301 12.22 -12.94 -6.79
N LEU A 302 11.38 -13.95 -7.06
CA LEU A 302 11.88 -15.31 -7.36
C LEU A 302 12.72 -15.33 -8.64
N ARG A 303 12.23 -14.75 -9.74
CA ARG A 303 12.98 -14.70 -11.00
C ARG A 303 14.30 -13.94 -10.90
N ILE A 304 14.32 -12.84 -10.11
CA ILE A 304 15.54 -12.07 -9.85
C ILE A 304 16.51 -12.89 -9.01
N ASN A 305 16.02 -13.62 -8.00
CA ASN A 305 16.81 -14.53 -7.19
C ASN A 305 17.44 -15.66 -8.05
N ASP A 306 16.68 -16.26 -8.96
CA ASP A 306 17.17 -17.31 -9.89
C ASP A 306 18.28 -16.78 -10.82
N LYS A 307 18.36 -15.47 -11.01
CA LYS A 307 19.44 -14.78 -11.76
C LYS A 307 20.62 -14.35 -10.87
N GLY A 308 20.65 -14.80 -9.61
CA GLY A 308 21.77 -14.58 -8.69
C GLY A 308 21.66 -13.32 -7.81
N HIS A 309 20.57 -12.54 -7.89
CA HIS A 309 20.39 -11.34 -7.08
C HIS A 309 19.32 -11.56 -6.01
N ARG A 310 19.74 -11.78 -4.77
CA ARG A 310 18.84 -11.96 -3.62
C ARG A 310 18.43 -10.60 -3.07
N PHE A 311 17.12 -10.41 -2.88
CA PHE A 311 16.65 -9.24 -2.12
C PHE A 311 16.92 -9.43 -0.61
N VAL A 312 17.26 -8.33 0.06
CA VAL A 312 17.57 -8.31 1.51
C VAL A 312 16.44 -7.75 2.33
N LEU A 313 15.55 -6.96 1.70
CA LEU A 313 14.35 -6.41 2.31
C LEU A 313 13.23 -6.37 1.26
N GLN A 314 12.02 -6.68 1.66
CA GLN A 314 10.81 -6.48 0.86
C GLN A 314 9.90 -5.45 1.54
N GLY A 315 9.61 -4.35 0.86
CA GLY A 315 8.45 -3.51 1.09
C GLY A 315 7.17 -4.17 0.55
N HIS A 316 6.04 -3.47 0.57
CA HIS A 316 4.81 -4.04 0.03
C HIS A 316 4.90 -4.28 -1.49
N ASP A 317 5.42 -3.32 -2.22
CA ASP A 317 5.60 -3.24 -3.67
C ASP A 317 7.05 -3.01 -4.09
N GLU A 318 7.97 -3.05 -3.12
CA GLU A 318 9.38 -2.76 -3.26
C GLU A 318 10.26 -3.94 -2.87
N LEU A 319 11.33 -4.15 -3.63
CA LEU A 319 12.42 -5.07 -3.32
C LEU A 319 13.72 -4.28 -3.15
N VAL A 320 14.48 -4.58 -2.10
CA VAL A 320 15.76 -3.94 -1.82
C VAL A 320 16.87 -4.98 -1.95
N PHE A 321 17.95 -4.60 -2.62
CA PHE A 321 19.09 -5.45 -2.93
C PHE A 321 20.39 -4.82 -2.44
N ILE A 322 21.40 -5.63 -2.22
CA ILE A 322 22.80 -5.21 -2.04
C ILE A 322 23.57 -5.70 -3.28
N ILE A 323 24.10 -4.75 -4.05
CA ILE A 323 24.71 -5.02 -5.35
C ILE A 323 26.10 -4.40 -5.37
N ARG A 324 27.08 -5.12 -5.95
CA ARG A 324 28.43 -4.60 -6.15
C ARG A 324 28.40 -3.35 -7.05
N LYS A 325 29.27 -2.38 -6.77
CA LYS A 325 29.34 -1.12 -7.52
C LYS A 325 29.61 -1.32 -9.00
N ASP A 326 30.47 -2.28 -9.33
CA ASP A 326 30.85 -2.60 -10.71
C ASP A 326 29.75 -3.34 -11.51
N GLU A 327 28.73 -3.89 -10.83
CA GLU A 327 27.63 -4.64 -11.45
C GLU A 327 26.29 -3.87 -11.41
N VAL A 328 26.24 -2.69 -10.76
CA VAL A 328 24.97 -2.03 -10.42
C VAL A 328 24.11 -1.70 -11.63
N ASP A 329 24.68 -1.20 -12.72
CA ASP A 329 23.90 -0.80 -13.89
C ASP A 329 23.31 -2.01 -14.60
N LYS A 330 24.10 -3.07 -14.78
CA LYS A 330 23.65 -4.35 -15.37
C LYS A 330 22.56 -5.00 -14.51
N ALA A 331 22.74 -4.99 -13.19
CA ALA A 331 21.75 -5.52 -12.26
C ALA A 331 20.45 -4.72 -12.29
N LYS A 332 20.50 -3.38 -12.32
CA LYS A 332 19.32 -2.51 -12.44
C LYS A 332 18.51 -2.81 -13.70
N GLU A 333 19.15 -2.97 -14.84
CA GLU A 333 18.48 -3.31 -16.10
C GLU A 333 17.79 -4.67 -16.03
N MET A 334 18.47 -5.68 -15.50
CA MET A 334 17.91 -7.02 -15.30
C MET A 334 16.74 -6.98 -14.30
N ILE A 335 16.90 -6.30 -13.16
CA ILE A 335 15.85 -6.17 -12.14
C ILE A 335 14.63 -5.45 -12.74
N HIS A 336 14.84 -4.36 -13.49
CA HIS A 336 13.75 -3.64 -14.16
C HIS A 336 12.96 -4.58 -15.08
N THR A 337 13.67 -5.34 -15.93
CA THR A 337 13.06 -6.29 -16.87
C THR A 337 12.15 -7.29 -16.14
N GLU A 338 12.62 -7.84 -15.02
CA GLU A 338 11.84 -8.83 -14.27
C GLU A 338 10.71 -8.20 -13.45
N MET A 339 10.88 -6.99 -12.94
CA MET A 339 9.83 -6.26 -12.21
C MET A 339 8.65 -5.90 -13.11
N VAL A 340 8.90 -5.47 -14.36
CA VAL A 340 7.81 -5.09 -15.29
C VAL A 340 7.26 -6.26 -16.10
N ARG A 341 7.76 -7.48 -15.88
CA ARG A 341 7.29 -8.67 -16.57
C ARG A 341 5.86 -9.01 -16.16
N ARG A 342 4.96 -8.94 -17.12
CA ARG A 342 3.54 -9.19 -16.91
C ARG A 342 3.27 -10.67 -16.58
N PRO A 343 2.42 -10.96 -15.58
CA PRO A 343 2.04 -12.34 -15.29
C PRO A 343 1.13 -12.90 -16.39
N SER A 344 1.14 -14.22 -16.57
CA SER A 344 0.33 -14.91 -17.59
C SER A 344 -1.18 -14.68 -17.45
N TRP A 345 -1.65 -14.46 -16.23
CA TRP A 345 -3.05 -14.19 -15.92
C TRP A 345 -3.45 -12.71 -16.10
N ALA A 346 -2.49 -11.77 -16.31
CA ALA A 346 -2.74 -10.34 -16.52
C ALA A 346 -1.81 -9.76 -17.61
N ARG A 347 -1.86 -10.31 -18.80
CA ARG A 347 -0.95 -9.97 -19.92
C ARG A 347 -1.07 -8.52 -20.40
N THR A 348 -2.18 -7.86 -20.13
CA THR A 348 -2.48 -6.49 -20.59
C THR A 348 -2.28 -5.42 -19.52
N VAL A 349 -1.94 -5.80 -18.27
CA VAL A 349 -1.72 -4.81 -17.21
C VAL A 349 -0.44 -3.98 -17.52
N PRO A 350 -0.50 -2.65 -17.54
CA PRO A 350 0.68 -1.80 -17.72
C PRO A 350 1.47 -1.74 -16.40
N LEU A 351 2.54 -2.52 -16.26
CA LEU A 351 3.45 -2.45 -15.12
C LEU A 351 4.52 -1.39 -15.35
N LYS A 352 4.96 -0.77 -14.25
CA LYS A 352 6.07 0.19 -14.23
C LYS A 352 6.91 -0.07 -12.99
N ALA A 353 8.23 0.00 -13.12
CA ALA A 353 9.15 -0.07 -12.00
C ALA A 353 10.10 1.14 -12.03
N ASP A 354 10.36 1.69 -10.86
CA ASP A 354 11.38 2.71 -10.65
C ASP A 354 12.51 2.07 -9.84
N ILE A 355 13.77 2.25 -10.27
CA ILE A 355 14.93 1.63 -9.63
C ILE A 355 15.99 2.67 -9.36
N GLY A 356 16.33 2.83 -8.08
CA GLY A 356 17.44 3.65 -7.63
C GLY A 356 18.57 2.85 -7.02
N ALA A 357 19.73 3.47 -6.85
CA ALA A 357 20.85 2.92 -6.09
C ALA A 357 21.58 4.05 -5.36
N GLY A 358 22.11 3.75 -4.16
CA GLY A 358 22.81 4.71 -3.32
C GLY A 358 23.65 3.99 -2.26
N LEU A 359 24.39 4.77 -1.46
CA LEU A 359 25.21 4.24 -0.36
C LEU A 359 24.36 3.67 0.78
N ASN A 360 23.11 4.10 0.87
CA ASN A 360 22.15 3.67 1.86
C ASN A 360 20.73 3.60 1.28
N TYR A 361 19.80 3.02 2.03
CA TYR A 361 18.41 2.84 1.57
C TYR A 361 17.65 4.16 1.38
N GLY A 362 18.03 5.24 2.07
CA GLY A 362 17.44 6.56 1.87
C GLY A 362 17.79 7.17 0.52
N GLU A 363 19.03 6.97 0.05
CA GLU A 363 19.53 7.47 -1.24
C GLU A 363 19.10 6.59 -2.43
N ALA A 364 18.74 5.33 -2.18
CA ALA A 364 18.34 4.36 -3.23
C ALA A 364 16.94 4.64 -3.81
N LYS A 365 16.30 5.77 -3.44
CA LYS A 365 14.95 6.18 -3.90
C LYS A 365 14.92 7.55 -4.55
#